data_68f5334603cd841a8bc1502d2f787535
#
_entry.id   68f5334603cd841a8bc1502d2f787535
#
_cell.length_a   1.000
_cell.length_b   1.000
_cell.length_c   1.000
_cell.angle_alpha   90.00
_cell.angle_beta   90.00
_cell.angle_gamma   90.00
#
_symmetry.space_group_name_H-M   'P 1'
#
loop_
_entity.id
_entity.type
_entity.pdbx_description
1 polymer ?
#
loop_
_entity_poly.entity_id
_entity_poly.type
_entity_poly.pdbx_seq_one_letter_code
_entity_poly.pdbx_strand_id
1 'polypeptide(L)'
;MSEMIYGIHAVQALLERAPERFQEVYILKGREDKRLLPLIHALEAQGVVIQVANRQFLDEKSEGAVHQGIIARVKPGRQYQENDL
;
A
#
# COMPACT_ATOMS: atom_id res chain seq x y z
N MET A 1 8.01 -13.75 1.00
CA MET A 1 7.20 -13.14 2.08
C MET A 1 6.78 -11.74 1.68
N SER A 2 5.73 -11.26 2.29
CA SER A 2 5.24 -9.91 2.00
C SER A 2 5.37 -9.03 3.22
N GLU A 3 5.48 -7.73 2.97
CA GLU A 3 5.43 -6.74 4.03
C GLU A 3 4.16 -5.92 3.86
N MET A 4 3.67 -5.40 4.97
CA MET A 4 2.53 -4.50 4.94
C MET A 4 2.99 -3.11 5.34
N ILE A 5 2.54 -2.10 4.60
CA ILE A 5 2.78 -0.71 4.98
C ILE A 5 1.44 -0.02 5.13
N TYR A 6 1.39 0.93 6.04
CA TYR A 6 0.14 1.56 6.43
C TYR A 6 0.25 3.06 6.34
N GLY A 7 -0.82 3.69 5.90
CA GLY A 7 -0.91 5.14 5.89
C GLY A 7 -0.47 5.77 4.59
N ILE A 8 -0.96 6.97 4.36
CA ILE A 8 -0.77 7.68 3.10
C ILE A 8 0.70 7.98 2.84
N HIS A 9 1.42 8.44 3.87
CA HIS A 9 2.81 8.84 3.70
C HIS A 9 3.71 7.66 3.36
N ALA A 10 3.51 6.53 4.03
CA ALA A 10 4.32 5.34 3.79
C ALA A 10 4.09 4.81 2.38
N VAL A 11 2.83 4.76 1.96
CA VAL A 11 2.49 4.29 0.62
C VAL A 11 3.07 5.22 -0.44
N GLN A 12 2.91 6.53 -0.23
CA GLN A 12 3.42 7.51 -1.18
C GLN A 12 4.95 7.44 -1.29
N ALA A 13 5.64 7.30 -0.18
CA ALA A 13 7.09 7.22 -0.18
C ALA A 13 7.58 6.01 -0.98
N LEU A 14 6.96 4.86 -0.78
CA LEU A 14 7.35 3.68 -1.53
C LEU A 14 7.00 3.80 -3.00
N LEU A 15 5.85 4.40 -3.31
CA LEU A 15 5.44 4.61 -4.70
C LEU A 15 6.47 5.43 -5.46
N GLU A 16 7.06 6.42 -4.79
CA GLU A 16 8.08 7.27 -5.42
C GLU A 16 9.43 6.58 -5.55
N ARG A 17 9.73 5.66 -4.64
CA ARG A 17 11.02 5.01 -4.62
C ARG A 17 11.06 3.68 -5.34
N ALA A 18 10.05 2.85 -5.14
CA ALA A 18 10.07 1.50 -5.68
C ALA A 18 8.64 1.02 -5.95
N PRO A 19 7.95 1.61 -6.94
CA PRO A 19 6.57 1.25 -7.20
C PRO A 19 6.39 -0.22 -7.61
N GLU A 20 7.43 -0.82 -8.15
CA GLU A 20 7.37 -2.22 -8.56
C GLU A 20 7.23 -3.18 -7.39
N ARG A 21 7.43 -2.72 -6.16
CA ARG A 21 7.28 -3.57 -4.98
C ARG A 21 5.83 -3.80 -4.58
N PHE A 22 4.91 -2.96 -5.05
CA PHE A 22 3.51 -3.09 -4.65
C PHE A 22 2.90 -4.37 -5.23
N GLN A 23 2.19 -5.10 -4.38
CA GLN A 23 1.43 -6.29 -4.80
C GLN A 23 -0.06 -6.00 -4.82
N GLU A 24 -0.58 -5.42 -3.73
CA GLU A 24 -1.98 -5.06 -3.60
C GLU A 24 -2.12 -3.85 -2.70
N VAL A 25 -3.21 -3.13 -2.88
CA VAL A 25 -3.52 -2.01 -1.99
C VAL A 25 -4.98 -2.14 -1.57
N TYR A 26 -5.26 -1.92 -0.29
CA TYR A 26 -6.60 -1.96 0.27
C TYR A 26 -6.96 -0.57 0.74
N ILE A 27 -8.15 -0.10 0.37
CA ILE A 27 -8.61 1.24 0.68
C ILE A 27 -9.94 1.14 1.41
N LEU A 28 -10.12 1.98 2.43
CA LEU A 28 -11.35 1.98 3.21
C LEU A 28 -12.52 2.39 2.34
N LYS A 29 -13.57 1.58 2.37
CA LYS A 29 -14.78 1.86 1.59
C LYS A 29 -15.38 3.20 2.02
N GLY A 30 -15.73 4.01 1.05
CA GLY A 30 -16.34 5.31 1.30
C GLY A 30 -15.34 6.43 1.56
N ARG A 31 -14.07 6.12 1.65
CA ARG A 31 -13.08 7.15 1.89
C ARG A 31 -12.49 7.64 0.58
N GLU A 32 -13.08 8.71 0.06
CA GLU A 32 -12.61 9.31 -1.18
C GLU A 32 -11.98 10.65 -0.85
N ASP A 33 -10.90 10.56 -0.12
CA ASP A 33 -10.15 11.71 0.33
C ASP A 33 -9.33 12.27 -0.82
N LYS A 34 -9.22 13.58 -0.90
CA LYS A 34 -8.42 14.23 -1.94
C LYS A 34 -6.97 13.78 -1.90
N ARG A 35 -6.48 13.39 -0.73
CA ARG A 35 -5.11 12.91 -0.60
C ARG A 35 -4.94 11.53 -1.20
N LEU A 36 -6.01 10.72 -1.17
CA LEU A 36 -5.94 9.36 -1.68
C LEU A 36 -6.12 9.31 -3.19
N LEU A 37 -6.91 10.19 -3.76
CA LEU A 37 -7.22 10.11 -5.20
C LEU A 37 -5.98 10.14 -6.08
N PRO A 38 -5.05 11.08 -5.90
CA PRO A 38 -3.83 11.06 -6.73
C PRO A 38 -3.00 9.81 -6.50
N LEU A 39 -2.96 9.35 -5.26
CA LEU A 39 -2.21 8.15 -4.91
C LEU A 39 -2.81 6.92 -5.57
N ILE A 40 -4.14 6.81 -5.55
CA ILE A 40 -4.85 5.71 -6.21
C ILE A 40 -4.56 5.71 -7.71
N HIS A 41 -4.65 6.88 -8.34
CA HIS A 41 -4.39 6.98 -9.77
C HIS A 41 -2.96 6.57 -10.12
N ALA A 42 -2.00 6.99 -9.30
CA ALA A 42 -0.61 6.62 -9.54
C ALA A 42 -0.38 5.12 -9.37
N LEU A 43 -1.02 4.51 -8.38
CA LEU A 43 -0.92 3.07 -8.17
C LEU A 43 -1.55 2.30 -9.34
N GLU A 44 -2.70 2.76 -9.80
CA GLU A 44 -3.35 2.11 -10.94
C GLU A 44 -2.49 2.21 -12.20
N ALA A 45 -1.81 3.33 -12.37
CA ALA A 45 -0.92 3.50 -13.50
C ALA A 45 0.25 2.53 -13.48
N GLN A 46 0.62 2.07 -12.30
CA GLN A 46 1.67 1.05 -12.15
C GLN A 46 1.15 -0.37 -12.28
N GLY A 47 -0.15 -0.53 -12.50
CA GLY A 47 -0.74 -1.85 -12.61
C GLY A 47 -1.02 -2.53 -11.28
N VAL A 48 -1.03 -1.77 -10.19
CA VAL A 48 -1.28 -2.33 -8.86
C VAL A 48 -2.77 -2.59 -8.68
N VAL A 49 -3.10 -3.75 -8.14
CA VAL A 49 -4.49 -4.09 -7.85
C VAL A 49 -4.94 -3.33 -6.61
N ILE A 50 -6.04 -2.60 -6.74
CA ILE A 50 -6.59 -1.83 -5.64
C ILE A 50 -7.95 -2.41 -5.27
N GLN A 51 -8.12 -2.74 -4.01
CA GLN A 51 -9.36 -3.32 -3.50
C GLN A 51 -9.95 -2.42 -2.43
N VAL A 52 -11.27 -2.31 -2.45
CA VAL A 52 -11.98 -1.56 -1.42
C VAL A 52 -12.36 -2.53 -0.32
N ALA A 53 -12.11 -2.16 0.93
CA ALA A 53 -12.36 -3.00 2.08
C ALA A 53 -13.06 -2.20 3.16
N ASN A 54 -13.71 -2.91 4.09
CA ASN A 54 -14.35 -2.23 5.21
C ASN A 54 -13.32 -1.97 6.31
N ARG A 55 -13.74 -1.17 7.29
CA ARG A 55 -12.85 -0.76 8.37
C ARG A 55 -12.36 -1.95 9.18
N GLN A 56 -13.24 -2.91 9.43
CA GLN A 56 -12.87 -4.08 10.20
C GLN A 56 -11.75 -4.86 9.52
N PHE A 57 -11.85 -5.01 8.21
CA PHE A 57 -10.82 -5.70 7.44
C PHE A 57 -9.48 -4.97 7.57
N LEU A 58 -9.50 -3.65 7.42
CA LEU A 58 -8.27 -2.87 7.52
C LEU A 58 -7.69 -2.92 8.92
N ASP A 59 -8.53 -2.85 9.94
CA ASP A 59 -8.06 -2.93 11.32
C ASP A 59 -7.40 -4.28 11.60
N GLU A 60 -7.97 -5.35 11.06
CA GLU A 60 -7.39 -6.68 11.24
C GLU A 60 -6.07 -6.81 10.50
N LYS A 61 -6.01 -6.32 9.28
CA LYS A 61 -4.78 -6.42 8.49
C LYS A 61 -3.65 -5.58 9.07
N SER A 62 -3.99 -4.44 9.66
CA SER A 62 -2.99 -3.56 10.24
C SER A 62 -2.60 -3.98 11.66
N GLU A 63 -3.32 -4.93 12.26
CA GLU A 63 -3.07 -5.39 13.61
C GLU A 63 -3.09 -4.23 14.62
N GLY A 64 -4.01 -3.31 14.40
CA GLY A 64 -4.16 -2.17 15.30
C GLY A 64 -3.31 -0.98 14.98
N ALA A 65 -2.49 -1.05 13.93
CA ALA A 65 -1.66 0.08 13.55
C ALA A 65 -2.52 1.18 12.90
N VAL A 66 -2.01 2.40 12.92
CA VAL A 66 -2.68 3.52 12.27
C VAL A 66 -2.52 3.37 10.76
N HIS A 67 -3.61 3.24 10.03
CA HIS A 67 -3.57 2.98 8.60
C HIS A 67 -4.14 4.12 7.75
N GLN A 68 -4.83 5.08 8.35
CA GLN A 68 -5.39 6.24 7.64
C GLN A 68 -6.26 5.84 6.44
N GLY A 69 -6.87 4.66 6.52
CA GLY A 69 -7.75 4.18 5.46
C GLY A 69 -7.05 3.57 4.26
N ILE A 70 -5.75 3.33 4.33
CA ILE A 70 -5.01 2.68 3.24
C ILE A 70 -3.95 1.75 3.79
N ILE A 71 -3.87 0.56 3.21
CA ILE A 71 -2.87 -0.44 3.54
C ILE A 71 -2.35 -1.01 2.23
N ALA A 72 -1.05 -1.19 2.14
CA ALA A 72 -0.46 -1.80 0.96
C ALA A 72 0.31 -3.06 1.34
N ARG A 73 0.15 -4.10 0.53
CA ARG A 73 0.97 -5.30 0.64
C ARG A 73 2.06 -5.21 -0.41
N VAL A 74 3.30 -5.33 0.03
CA VAL A 74 4.44 -5.09 -0.85
C VAL A 74 5.46 -6.21 -0.69
N LYS A 75 6.31 -6.36 -1.70
CA LYS A 75 7.43 -7.28 -1.63
C LYS A 75 8.48 -6.73 -0.69
N PRO A 76 9.23 -7.60 0.01
CA PRO A 76 10.33 -7.14 0.85
C PRO A 76 11.37 -6.38 0.05
N GLY A 77 11.93 -5.37 0.65
CA GLY A 77 12.78 -4.42 -0.04
C GLY A 77 14.20 -4.81 -0.26
N ARG A 78 14.68 -5.82 0.33
CA ARG A 78 16.03 -6.03 0.21
C ARG A 78 16.48 -7.26 -0.15
N GLN A 79 16.90 -7.61 -0.48
CA GLN A 79 17.11 -8.69 -0.79
C GLN A 79 17.63 -8.94 -1.87
N TYR A 80 17.76 -8.67 -2.37
CA TYR A 80 18.15 -8.83 -3.35
C TYR A 80 19.19 -8.53 -3.65
N GLN A 81 19.50 -8.09 -3.26
CA GLN A 81 20.38 -7.83 -3.48
C GLN A 81 21.26 -8.35 -3.41
N GLU A 82 21.11 -8.52 -3.04
CA GLU A 82 21.94 -9.07 -3.01
C GLU A 82 22.46 -9.71 -3.51
N ASN A 83 22.17 -9.67 -3.44
CA ASN A 83 22.75 -10.35 -3.83
C ASN A 83 23.33 -10.63 -4.40
N ASP A 84 23.14 -10.40 -4.28
CA ASP A 84 23.73 -10.71 -4.75
C ASP A 84 24.36 -10.92 -5.25
N LEU A 85 24.39 -10.75 -5.14
CA LEU A 85 25.00 -11.07 -5.55
C LEU A 85 25.40 -11.28 -5.91
#